data_b2dd39c542cb07f43590344b162a00de
#
_entry.id   b2dd39c542cb07f43590344b162a00de
#
_cell.length_a   1.000
_cell.length_b   1.000
_cell.length_c   1.000
_cell.angle_alpha   90.00
_cell.angle_beta   90.00
_cell.angle_gamma   90.00
#
_symmetry.space_group_name_H-M   'P 1'
#
loop_
_entity.id
_entity.type
_entity.pdbx_description
1 polymer ?
#
loop_
_entity_poly.entity_id
_entity_poly.type
_entity_poly.pdbx_seq_one_letter_code
_entity_poly.pdbx_strand_id
1 'polypeptide(L)'
;MNKSNNKNMNNDDVINRLDVVRKYNPHLSNADAKSPLTVGNGRFCFTADVTGMQTLYDEYMEETPLCTMAEWAWHTYPGYRYTMDDVRMTEYDFLGRKVSYPRVKYEGNEAAYDWVRMNPHKFNLARIALSVDGTYLTSDMLSDINQTLDITTGVLKSDFIVSYASHEYKVSVETVCDNKSDTVAFRVESELLKKGLCVDTHFPYASCDITGSDWLDDKVHYDKVTVINYNELVNISSEKYNSETCKISDKIPADGSAEIKNKKIYKIKRQIDDTHYSVYIKTNGQLEKADKHRYRINKADSDNVLYLCVGFEDEDGIYASIYNNVQSNMCVDNNKANADNECAADTFAAIKENAYTFWHNYWSSGKFLYHENEELMRRVILHSIFL
;
A
#
# COMPACT_ATOMS: atom_id res chain seq x y z
N MET A 1 -33.78 -51.41 -20.91
CA MET A 1 -32.86 -50.84 -21.90
C MET A 1 -33.00 -49.33 -21.82
N ASN A 2 -32.22 -48.69 -20.95
CA ASN A 2 -32.15 -47.22 -20.82
C ASN A 2 -30.93 -46.74 -21.63
N LYS A 3 -31.21 -46.09 -22.75
CA LYS A 3 -30.17 -45.37 -23.49
C LYS A 3 -29.83 -44.09 -22.73
N SER A 4 -28.63 -44.04 -22.14
CA SER A 4 -28.02 -42.82 -21.65
C SER A 4 -27.71 -41.91 -22.85
N ASN A 5 -28.45 -40.81 -22.99
CA ASN A 5 -28.08 -39.72 -23.87
C ASN A 5 -26.84 -39.02 -23.34
N ASN A 6 -25.67 -39.43 -23.78
CA ASN A 6 -24.47 -38.60 -23.71
C ASN A 6 -24.64 -37.45 -24.72
N LYS A 7 -25.16 -36.31 -24.30
CA LYS A 7 -24.98 -35.07 -25.03
C LYS A 7 -23.49 -34.75 -25.01
N ASN A 8 -22.85 -34.82 -26.17
CA ASN A 8 -21.56 -34.19 -26.36
C ASN A 8 -21.69 -32.70 -26.00
N MET A 9 -21.10 -32.26 -24.88
CA MET A 9 -20.94 -30.84 -24.61
C MET A 9 -20.09 -30.28 -25.75
N ASN A 10 -20.63 -29.37 -26.53
CA ASN A 10 -19.87 -28.59 -27.50
C ASN A 10 -18.87 -27.76 -26.72
N ASN A 11 -17.68 -27.54 -27.28
CA ASN A 11 -16.63 -26.69 -26.67
C ASN A 11 -17.10 -25.24 -26.38
N ASP A 12 -18.23 -24.82 -26.91
CA ASP A 12 -18.87 -23.51 -26.73
C ASP A 12 -19.61 -23.38 -25.37
N ASP A 13 -19.81 -24.48 -24.64
CA ASP A 13 -20.49 -24.48 -23.33
C ASP A 13 -19.55 -24.36 -22.12
N VAL A 14 -18.23 -24.19 -22.33
CA VAL A 14 -17.27 -24.02 -21.24
C VAL A 14 -17.26 -22.56 -20.79
N ILE A 15 -17.83 -22.30 -19.61
CA ILE A 15 -17.81 -20.97 -18.98
C ILE A 15 -16.35 -20.57 -18.71
N ASN A 16 -15.90 -19.51 -19.38
CA ASN A 16 -14.61 -18.89 -19.08
C ASN A 16 -14.75 -18.07 -17.78
N ARG A 17 -14.17 -18.55 -16.70
CA ARG A 17 -14.26 -17.94 -15.37
C ARG A 17 -13.72 -16.52 -15.35
N LEU A 18 -12.59 -16.26 -16.00
CA LEU A 18 -11.98 -14.93 -16.03
C LEU A 18 -12.89 -13.92 -16.74
N ASP A 19 -13.58 -14.33 -17.82
CA ASP A 19 -14.50 -13.44 -18.51
C ASP A 19 -15.75 -13.13 -17.67
N VAL A 20 -16.22 -14.10 -16.88
CA VAL A 20 -17.29 -13.86 -15.91
C VAL A 20 -16.86 -12.87 -14.84
N VAL A 21 -15.65 -13.04 -14.27
CA VAL A 21 -15.11 -12.18 -13.22
C VAL A 21 -14.91 -10.75 -13.73
N ARG A 22 -14.31 -10.56 -14.91
CA ARG A 22 -14.06 -9.25 -15.53
C ARG A 22 -15.29 -8.38 -15.72
N LYS A 23 -16.48 -8.98 -15.89
CA LYS A 23 -17.74 -8.22 -15.98
C LYS A 23 -18.02 -7.38 -14.73
N TYR A 24 -17.42 -7.73 -13.62
CA TYR A 24 -17.66 -7.10 -12.31
C TYR A 24 -16.47 -6.26 -11.84
N ASN A 25 -15.53 -5.92 -12.73
CA ASN A 25 -14.47 -4.99 -12.43
C ASN A 25 -15.06 -3.66 -11.92
N PRO A 26 -14.68 -3.19 -10.71
CA PRO A 26 -15.10 -1.88 -10.23
C PRO A 26 -14.62 -0.77 -11.17
N HIS A 27 -15.51 0.17 -11.46
CA HIS A 27 -15.25 1.31 -12.32
C HIS A 27 -15.80 2.59 -11.70
N LEU A 28 -14.99 3.65 -11.65
CA LEU A 28 -15.34 4.96 -11.14
C LEU A 28 -15.08 6.05 -12.20
N SER A 29 -16.02 6.98 -12.34
CA SER A 29 -15.93 8.14 -13.26
C SER A 29 -15.93 9.49 -12.53
N ASN A 30 -15.97 9.47 -11.20
CA ASN A 30 -15.91 10.65 -10.35
C ASN A 30 -15.34 10.28 -8.98
N ALA A 31 -14.83 11.28 -8.24
CA ALA A 31 -14.45 11.09 -6.85
C ALA A 31 -15.68 10.77 -6.00
N ASP A 32 -15.60 9.69 -5.23
CA ASP A 32 -16.62 9.28 -4.27
C ASP A 32 -15.93 8.78 -3.00
N ALA A 33 -15.99 9.59 -1.95
CA ALA A 33 -15.35 9.30 -0.67
C ALA A 33 -15.90 8.05 0.03
N LYS A 34 -17.05 7.51 -0.41
CA LYS A 34 -17.66 6.28 0.11
C LYS A 34 -17.21 5.02 -0.63
N SER A 35 -16.52 5.17 -1.75
CA SER A 35 -16.19 4.07 -2.64
C SER A 35 -14.75 4.08 -3.13
N PRO A 36 -13.72 4.30 -2.25
CA PRO A 36 -12.34 4.15 -2.68
C PRO A 36 -12.05 2.71 -3.10
N LEU A 37 -11.10 2.53 -4.01
CA LEU A 37 -10.66 1.20 -4.42
C LEU A 37 -9.36 0.80 -3.70
N THR A 38 -9.22 -0.49 -3.43
CA THR A 38 -8.08 -1.01 -2.66
C THR A 38 -7.34 -2.06 -3.46
N VAL A 39 -6.02 -2.00 -3.44
CA VAL A 39 -5.11 -3.07 -3.88
C VAL A 39 -4.39 -3.65 -2.67
N GLY A 40 -4.12 -4.97 -2.68
CA GLY A 40 -3.49 -5.63 -1.54
C GLY A 40 -3.17 -7.09 -1.80
N ASN A 41 -2.58 -7.75 -0.80
CA ASN A 41 -2.17 -9.15 -0.84
C ASN A 41 -2.74 -10.01 0.31
N GLY A 42 -3.75 -9.49 1.04
CA GLY A 42 -4.37 -10.14 2.20
C GLY A 42 -3.69 -9.81 3.53
N ARG A 43 -2.46 -9.28 3.55
CA ARG A 43 -1.72 -8.84 4.74
C ARG A 43 -1.32 -7.38 4.69
N PHE A 44 -1.17 -6.86 3.51
CA PHE A 44 -0.89 -5.47 3.20
C PHE A 44 -1.96 -4.94 2.26
N CYS A 45 -2.38 -3.70 2.44
CA CYS A 45 -3.31 -3.03 1.55
C CYS A 45 -3.00 -1.54 1.41
N PHE A 46 -3.33 -1.03 0.23
CA PHE A 46 -3.24 0.38 -0.14
C PHE A 46 -4.60 0.81 -0.69
N THR A 47 -5.29 1.69 0.03
CA THR A 47 -6.58 2.24 -0.38
C THR A 47 -6.34 3.53 -1.15
N ALA A 48 -6.84 3.60 -2.37
CA ALA A 48 -6.62 4.70 -3.31
C ALA A 48 -7.91 5.44 -3.65
N ASP A 49 -7.80 6.76 -3.85
CA ASP A 49 -8.82 7.56 -4.50
C ASP A 49 -8.78 7.41 -6.03
N VAL A 50 -9.56 8.22 -6.73
CA VAL A 50 -9.68 8.17 -8.20
C VAL A 50 -8.39 8.51 -8.95
N THR A 51 -7.37 9.05 -8.29
CA THR A 51 -6.05 9.28 -8.89
C THR A 51 -5.18 8.02 -8.93
N GLY A 52 -5.63 6.92 -8.30
CA GLY A 52 -4.85 5.70 -8.11
C GLY A 52 -3.83 5.81 -6.97
N MET A 53 -3.84 6.92 -6.23
CA MET A 53 -3.02 7.18 -5.04
C MET A 53 -3.89 7.68 -3.88
N GLN A 54 -3.31 8.37 -2.90
CA GLN A 54 -4.00 8.96 -1.75
C GLN A 54 -3.97 10.48 -1.82
N THR A 55 -4.23 11.00 -3.01
CA THR A 55 -4.10 12.43 -3.33
C THR A 55 -5.17 13.25 -2.64
N LEU A 56 -6.42 12.78 -2.73
CA LEU A 56 -7.61 13.42 -2.17
C LEU A 56 -7.87 13.01 -0.71
N TYR A 57 -6.81 12.69 0.05
CA TYR A 57 -6.90 12.18 1.42
C TYR A 57 -7.83 13.00 2.31
N ASP A 58 -7.71 14.33 2.24
CA ASP A 58 -8.46 15.25 3.10
C ASP A 58 -9.97 15.25 2.78
N GLU A 59 -10.34 14.92 1.53
CA GLU A 59 -11.73 14.81 1.07
C GLU A 59 -12.38 13.47 1.45
N TYR A 60 -11.56 12.42 1.72
CA TYR A 60 -12.02 11.07 2.03
C TYR A 60 -12.04 10.76 3.54
N MET A 61 -11.30 11.51 4.35
CA MET A 61 -11.01 11.16 5.75
C MET A 61 -12.26 11.03 6.64
N GLU A 62 -13.34 11.76 6.36
CA GLU A 62 -14.56 11.71 7.17
C GLU A 62 -15.51 10.57 6.77
N GLU A 63 -15.36 9.99 5.57
CA GLU A 63 -16.22 8.92 5.07
C GLU A 63 -15.48 7.57 5.06
N THR A 64 -14.55 7.39 4.15
CA THR A 64 -13.70 6.17 4.08
C THR A 64 -12.24 6.56 4.00
N PRO A 65 -11.52 6.56 5.12
CA PRO A 65 -10.11 6.99 5.15
C PRO A 65 -9.22 6.20 4.18
N LEU A 66 -8.36 6.91 3.47
CA LEU A 66 -7.35 6.32 2.60
C LEU A 66 -6.14 5.90 3.43
N CYS A 67 -5.87 4.61 3.53
CA CYS A 67 -4.83 4.07 4.39
C CYS A 67 -3.87 3.16 3.64
N THR A 68 -2.61 3.15 4.10
CA THR A 68 -1.60 2.14 3.79
C THR A 68 -1.41 1.29 5.04
N MET A 69 -1.85 0.05 5.01
CA MET A 69 -1.95 -0.79 6.21
C MET A 69 -1.23 -2.12 6.03
N ALA A 70 -0.58 -2.59 7.09
CA ALA A 70 0.01 -3.92 7.14
C ALA A 70 -0.50 -4.72 8.35
N GLU A 71 -0.45 -6.05 8.26
CA GLU A 71 -0.87 -6.96 9.34
C GLU A 71 -0.06 -6.72 10.63
N TRP A 72 1.22 -6.45 10.49
CA TRP A 72 2.13 -6.18 11.61
C TRP A 72 2.06 -4.76 12.15
N ALA A 73 1.47 -3.79 11.45
CA ALA A 73 1.47 -2.37 11.82
C ALA A 73 0.58 -2.09 13.05
N TRP A 74 1.12 -2.37 14.22
CA TRP A 74 0.51 -2.11 15.52
C TRP A 74 1.32 -1.11 16.32
N HIS A 75 0.63 -0.21 17.00
CA HIS A 75 1.24 0.78 17.90
C HIS A 75 0.54 0.77 19.25
N THR A 76 1.29 1.09 20.29
CA THR A 76 0.81 1.29 21.67
C THR A 76 1.30 2.63 22.15
N TYR A 77 0.41 3.50 22.58
CA TYR A 77 0.80 4.80 23.13
C TYR A 77 1.79 4.65 24.29
N PRO A 78 2.75 5.57 24.42
CA PRO A 78 3.69 5.55 25.53
C PRO A 78 3.01 5.86 26.84
N GLY A 79 3.67 5.51 27.96
CA GLY A 79 3.19 5.80 29.32
C GLY A 79 2.83 4.58 30.13
N TYR A 80 1.96 4.74 31.13
CA TYR A 80 1.56 3.63 31.99
C TYR A 80 0.68 2.64 31.21
N ARG A 81 1.08 1.38 31.25
CA ARG A 81 0.37 0.30 30.53
C ARG A 81 -0.59 -0.41 31.48
N TYR A 82 -1.87 -0.19 31.27
CA TYR A 82 -2.92 -0.96 31.94
C TYR A 82 -3.08 -2.32 31.28
N THR A 83 -3.55 -3.29 32.03
CA THR A 83 -3.88 -4.65 31.58
C THR A 83 -5.37 -4.91 31.73
N MET A 84 -5.84 -6.05 31.25
CA MET A 84 -7.23 -6.46 31.47
C MET A 84 -7.56 -6.68 32.95
N ASP A 85 -6.56 -6.96 33.79
CA ASP A 85 -6.74 -7.11 35.24
C ASP A 85 -7.01 -5.77 35.94
N ASP A 86 -6.60 -4.64 35.33
CA ASP A 86 -6.86 -3.32 35.82
C ASP A 86 -8.28 -2.81 35.47
N VAL A 87 -8.99 -3.53 34.58
CA VAL A 87 -10.30 -3.10 34.07
C VAL A 87 -11.42 -3.81 34.81
N ARG A 88 -12.36 -3.03 35.32
CA ARG A 88 -13.56 -3.59 35.94
C ARG A 88 -14.46 -4.24 34.90
N MET A 89 -14.69 -5.56 35.04
CA MET A 89 -15.50 -6.37 34.16
C MET A 89 -16.99 -6.31 34.50
N THR A 90 -17.83 -6.43 33.49
CA THR A 90 -19.26 -6.69 33.62
C THR A 90 -19.53 -8.15 33.31
N GLU A 91 -20.17 -8.86 34.25
CA GLU A 91 -20.51 -10.26 34.10
C GLU A 91 -21.87 -10.42 33.39
N TYR A 92 -21.91 -11.30 32.41
CA TYR A 92 -23.11 -11.69 31.68
C TYR A 92 -23.36 -13.18 31.79
N ASP A 93 -24.63 -13.57 31.87
CA ASP A 93 -25.03 -14.98 31.77
C ASP A 93 -25.25 -15.34 30.29
N PHE A 94 -24.51 -16.34 29.83
CA PHE A 94 -24.64 -16.88 28.48
C PHE A 94 -24.88 -18.38 28.56
N LEU A 95 -26.13 -18.81 28.37
CA LEU A 95 -26.52 -20.23 28.41
C LEU A 95 -26.06 -20.94 29.68
N GLY A 96 -26.24 -20.30 30.85
CA GLY A 96 -25.86 -20.83 32.15
C GLY A 96 -24.37 -20.72 32.47
N ARG A 97 -23.57 -20.08 31.64
CA ARG A 97 -22.15 -19.80 31.85
C ARG A 97 -21.92 -18.30 32.06
N LYS A 98 -21.19 -17.96 33.11
CA LYS A 98 -20.78 -16.58 33.37
C LYS A 98 -19.62 -16.18 32.46
N VAL A 99 -19.76 -15.05 31.75
CA VAL A 99 -18.77 -14.49 30.87
C VAL A 99 -18.60 -13.01 31.20
N SER A 100 -17.34 -12.60 31.42
CA SER A 100 -17.03 -11.21 31.80
C SER A 100 -16.45 -10.45 30.64
N TYR A 101 -16.94 -9.22 30.42
CA TYR A 101 -16.49 -8.29 29.36
C TYR A 101 -16.25 -6.88 29.90
N PRO A 102 -15.24 -6.14 29.39
CA PRO A 102 -15.01 -4.73 29.71
C PRO A 102 -15.95 -3.84 28.88
N ARG A 103 -17.26 -3.96 29.08
CA ARG A 103 -18.27 -3.28 28.27
C ARG A 103 -18.62 -1.89 28.78
N VAL A 104 -18.60 -1.69 30.09
CA VAL A 104 -19.07 -0.48 30.75
C VAL A 104 -17.88 0.29 31.32
N LYS A 105 -17.84 1.58 31.05
CA LYS A 105 -16.90 2.51 31.67
C LYS A 105 -17.42 2.85 33.08
N TYR A 106 -16.72 2.39 34.10
CA TYR A 106 -17.09 2.63 35.51
C TYR A 106 -16.34 3.83 36.05
N GLU A 107 -17.01 4.57 36.98
CA GLU A 107 -16.39 5.66 37.73
C GLU A 107 -15.17 5.15 38.50
N GLY A 108 -14.05 5.90 38.41
CA GLY A 108 -12.77 5.54 39.04
C GLY A 108 -11.96 4.46 38.29
N ASN A 109 -12.45 3.98 37.13
CA ASN A 109 -11.74 3.00 36.28
C ASN A 109 -11.61 3.46 34.81
N GLU A 110 -11.87 4.73 34.57
CA GLU A 110 -11.96 5.31 33.23
C GLU A 110 -10.63 5.19 32.48
N ALA A 111 -9.51 5.50 33.14
CA ALA A 111 -8.20 5.49 32.53
C ALA A 111 -7.79 4.08 32.04
N ALA A 112 -8.01 3.05 32.86
CA ALA A 112 -7.74 1.68 32.47
C ALA A 112 -8.67 1.22 31.33
N TYR A 113 -9.96 1.55 31.43
CA TYR A 113 -10.95 1.21 30.42
C TYR A 113 -10.61 1.83 29.05
N ASP A 114 -10.31 3.13 29.02
CA ASP A 114 -9.98 3.84 27.79
C ASP A 114 -8.65 3.32 27.21
N TRP A 115 -7.64 3.13 28.06
CA TRP A 115 -6.33 2.67 27.62
C TRP A 115 -6.36 1.29 26.93
N VAL A 116 -7.04 0.29 27.51
CA VAL A 116 -7.13 -1.06 26.92
C VAL A 116 -7.98 -1.09 25.65
N ARG A 117 -8.83 -0.10 25.42
CA ARG A 117 -9.60 0.03 24.17
C ARG A 117 -8.84 0.77 23.08
N MET A 118 -7.94 1.67 23.46
CA MET A 118 -7.09 2.40 22.52
C MET A 118 -5.83 1.62 22.12
N ASN A 119 -5.40 0.64 22.92
CA ASN A 119 -4.12 -0.02 22.75
C ASN A 119 -4.21 -1.56 22.76
N PRO A 120 -3.45 -2.27 21.89
CA PRO A 120 -2.76 -1.70 20.75
C PRO A 120 -3.75 -1.31 19.64
N HIS A 121 -3.37 -0.41 18.75
CA HIS A 121 -4.18 0.00 17.61
C HIS A 121 -3.39 -0.12 16.30
N LYS A 122 -4.10 -0.32 15.20
CA LYS A 122 -3.55 -0.23 13.86
C LYS A 122 -3.25 1.22 13.50
N PHE A 123 -2.21 1.45 12.72
CA PHE A 123 -1.89 2.79 12.23
C PHE A 123 -1.58 2.80 10.74
N ASN A 124 -1.76 3.96 10.12
CA ASN A 124 -1.45 4.21 8.72
C ASN A 124 0.07 4.38 8.56
N LEU A 125 0.67 3.57 7.70
CA LEU A 125 2.13 3.56 7.48
C LEU A 125 2.63 4.79 6.73
N ALA A 126 1.85 5.28 5.74
CA ALA A 126 2.19 6.44 4.92
C ALA A 126 0.99 6.90 4.08
N ARG A 127 0.98 8.19 3.72
CA ARG A 127 0.22 8.75 2.60
C ARG A 127 1.15 8.83 1.38
N ILE A 128 0.75 8.26 0.23
CA ILE A 128 1.47 8.37 -1.04
C ILE A 128 0.54 9.08 -2.02
N ALA A 129 0.92 10.27 -2.49
CA ALA A 129 0.01 11.19 -3.14
C ALA A 129 0.66 12.01 -4.25
N LEU A 130 -0.12 12.40 -5.27
CA LEU A 130 0.31 13.35 -6.29
C LEU A 130 0.29 14.77 -5.75
N SER A 131 1.31 15.53 -6.09
CA SER A 131 1.41 16.96 -5.81
C SER A 131 2.00 17.72 -6.99
N VAL A 132 1.70 19.00 -7.08
CA VAL A 132 2.30 19.92 -8.03
C VAL A 132 2.74 21.17 -7.28
N ASP A 133 3.97 21.65 -7.52
CA ASP A 133 4.56 22.78 -6.80
C ASP A 133 4.43 22.69 -5.26
N GLY A 134 4.51 21.48 -4.73
CA GLY A 134 4.47 21.23 -3.29
C GLY A 134 3.07 21.10 -2.67
N THR A 135 2.01 21.30 -3.45
CA THR A 135 0.61 21.23 -3.01
C THR A 135 -0.04 19.97 -3.58
N TYR A 136 -0.78 19.23 -2.77
CA TYR A 136 -1.57 18.09 -3.24
C TYR A 136 -2.64 18.56 -4.24
N LEU A 137 -2.92 17.73 -5.24
CA LEU A 137 -4.05 17.96 -6.14
C LEU A 137 -5.36 17.83 -5.35
N THR A 138 -6.38 18.57 -5.78
CA THR A 138 -7.73 18.55 -5.23
C THR A 138 -8.73 18.11 -6.29
N SER A 139 -9.92 17.66 -5.91
CA SER A 139 -10.90 17.10 -6.85
C SER A 139 -11.38 18.09 -7.90
N ASP A 140 -11.40 19.40 -7.57
CA ASP A 140 -11.75 20.48 -8.51
C ASP A 140 -10.70 20.72 -9.62
N MET A 141 -9.48 20.22 -9.44
CA MET A 141 -8.44 20.21 -10.48
C MET A 141 -8.57 19.04 -11.46
N LEU A 142 -9.45 18.05 -11.17
CA LEU A 142 -9.56 16.81 -11.92
C LEU A 142 -10.79 16.79 -12.83
N SER A 143 -10.63 16.26 -14.03
CA SER A 143 -11.74 15.99 -14.97
C SER A 143 -11.47 14.72 -15.76
N ASP A 144 -12.48 14.24 -16.51
CA ASP A 144 -12.44 13.05 -17.36
C ASP A 144 -11.89 11.81 -16.64
N ILE A 145 -12.34 11.61 -15.39
CA ILE A 145 -11.91 10.51 -14.52
C ILE A 145 -12.43 9.19 -15.07
N ASN A 146 -11.50 8.25 -15.22
CA ASN A 146 -11.78 6.87 -15.63
C ASN A 146 -10.87 5.93 -14.83
N GLN A 147 -11.38 5.39 -13.72
CA GLN A 147 -10.65 4.45 -12.89
C GLN A 147 -11.27 3.07 -12.97
N THR A 148 -10.44 2.04 -13.14
CA THR A 148 -10.88 0.63 -13.17
C THR A 148 -9.91 -0.23 -12.38
N LEU A 149 -10.43 -1.06 -11.48
CA LEU A 149 -9.69 -2.15 -10.86
C LEU A 149 -9.94 -3.43 -11.65
N ASP A 150 -8.91 -3.92 -12.33
CA ASP A 150 -8.98 -5.27 -12.93
C ASP A 150 -8.71 -6.32 -11.85
N ILE A 151 -9.80 -6.90 -11.34
CA ILE A 151 -9.76 -7.90 -10.27
C ILE A 151 -9.17 -9.24 -10.71
N THR A 152 -8.97 -9.46 -12.01
CA THR A 152 -8.30 -10.67 -12.53
C THR A 152 -6.78 -10.53 -12.56
N THR A 153 -6.28 -9.31 -12.43
CA THR A 153 -4.83 -9.01 -12.47
C THR A 153 -4.34 -8.29 -11.22
N GLY A 154 -5.27 -7.72 -10.41
CA GLY A 154 -4.94 -6.90 -9.25
C GLY A 154 -4.40 -5.51 -9.60
N VAL A 155 -4.55 -5.06 -10.84
CA VAL A 155 -4.09 -3.74 -11.31
C VAL A 155 -5.21 -2.73 -11.23
N LEU A 156 -4.98 -1.65 -10.50
CA LEU A 156 -5.82 -0.45 -10.49
C LEU A 156 -5.26 0.53 -11.52
N LYS A 157 -6.07 0.91 -12.50
CA LYS A 157 -5.72 1.90 -13.51
C LYS A 157 -6.60 3.13 -13.37
N SER A 158 -5.98 4.31 -13.34
CA SER A 158 -6.63 5.62 -13.22
C SER A 158 -6.15 6.53 -14.34
N ASP A 159 -7.05 6.92 -15.22
CA ASP A 159 -6.81 7.91 -16.27
C ASP A 159 -7.65 9.15 -15.95
N PHE A 160 -7.06 10.34 -15.98
CA PHE A 160 -7.76 11.60 -15.69
C PHE A 160 -7.02 12.81 -16.31
N ILE A 161 -7.68 13.96 -16.31
CA ILE A 161 -7.10 15.23 -16.73
C ILE A 161 -6.85 16.09 -15.48
N VAL A 162 -5.68 16.73 -15.41
CA VAL A 162 -5.34 17.73 -14.41
C VAL A 162 -5.33 19.11 -15.06
N SER A 163 -6.11 20.04 -14.51
CA SER A 163 -6.09 21.46 -14.88
C SER A 163 -5.02 22.17 -14.05
N TYR A 164 -3.95 22.64 -14.68
CA TYR A 164 -2.85 23.33 -14.02
C TYR A 164 -2.29 24.46 -14.88
N ALA A 165 -2.10 25.67 -14.32
CA ALA A 165 -1.55 26.86 -14.99
C ALA A 165 -2.28 27.17 -16.31
N SER A 166 -3.62 27.09 -16.33
CA SER A 166 -4.48 27.32 -17.51
C SER A 166 -4.27 26.31 -18.65
N HIS A 167 -3.75 25.16 -18.38
CA HIS A 167 -3.58 24.05 -19.32
C HIS A 167 -4.16 22.76 -18.75
N GLU A 168 -4.50 21.85 -19.63
CA GLU A 168 -4.98 20.51 -19.29
C GLU A 168 -3.89 19.48 -19.60
N TYR A 169 -3.65 18.58 -18.64
CA TYR A 169 -2.65 17.53 -18.76
C TYR A 169 -3.29 16.18 -18.50
N LYS A 170 -3.13 15.25 -19.42
CA LYS A 170 -3.51 13.86 -19.20
C LYS A 170 -2.54 13.22 -18.20
N VAL A 171 -3.10 12.50 -17.25
CA VAL A 171 -2.36 11.71 -16.26
C VAL A 171 -2.91 10.29 -16.28
N SER A 172 -2.02 9.31 -16.35
CA SER A 172 -2.33 7.89 -16.24
C SER A 172 -1.53 7.30 -15.08
N VAL A 173 -2.21 6.63 -14.15
CA VAL A 173 -1.59 5.96 -13.01
C VAL A 173 -1.98 4.49 -13.03
N GLU A 174 -0.98 3.59 -12.99
CA GLU A 174 -1.19 2.18 -12.66
C GLU A 174 -0.68 1.94 -11.25
N THR A 175 -1.51 1.31 -10.41
CA THR A 175 -1.20 0.95 -9.02
C THR A 175 -1.38 -0.53 -8.83
N VAL A 176 -0.40 -1.19 -8.21
CA VAL A 176 -0.41 -2.63 -7.97
C VAL A 176 0.31 -2.97 -6.67
N CYS A 177 -0.20 -3.95 -5.91
CA CYS A 177 0.50 -4.53 -4.78
C CYS A 177 1.22 -5.83 -5.15
N ASP A 178 2.42 -6.01 -4.62
CA ASP A 178 3.13 -7.29 -4.70
C ASP A 178 2.42 -8.35 -3.83
N ASN A 179 2.28 -9.55 -4.36
CA ASN A 179 1.70 -10.66 -3.59
C ASN A 179 2.70 -11.37 -2.68
N LYS A 180 3.99 -11.05 -2.79
CA LYS A 180 5.09 -11.69 -2.03
C LYS A 180 5.65 -10.82 -0.92
N SER A 181 5.40 -9.51 -0.97
CA SER A 181 5.92 -8.54 0.00
C SER A 181 4.92 -7.41 0.24
N ASP A 182 5.10 -6.68 1.34
CA ASP A 182 4.30 -5.50 1.68
C ASP A 182 4.76 -4.30 0.85
N THR A 183 4.57 -4.39 -0.45
CA THR A 183 5.03 -3.40 -1.44
C THR A 183 3.89 -2.96 -2.35
N VAL A 184 3.73 -1.66 -2.49
CA VAL A 184 2.88 -1.04 -3.52
C VAL A 184 3.76 -0.38 -4.57
N ALA A 185 3.39 -0.55 -5.84
CA ALA A 185 4.13 -0.01 -6.96
C ALA A 185 3.23 0.82 -7.87
N PHE A 186 3.80 1.90 -8.40
CA PHE A 186 3.11 2.88 -9.23
C PHE A 186 3.88 3.12 -10.53
N ARG A 187 3.12 3.30 -11.61
CA ARG A 187 3.59 3.86 -12.87
C ARG A 187 2.75 5.10 -13.15
N VAL A 188 3.36 6.26 -13.15
CA VAL A 188 2.72 7.54 -13.45
C VAL A 188 3.22 8.04 -14.80
N GLU A 189 2.31 8.31 -15.72
CA GLU A 189 2.63 8.84 -17.04
C GLU A 189 1.90 10.17 -17.25
N SER A 190 2.66 11.24 -17.50
CA SER A 190 2.13 12.56 -17.83
C SER A 190 3.23 13.51 -18.33
N GLU A 191 2.89 14.39 -19.27
CA GLU A 191 3.74 15.56 -19.60
C GLU A 191 3.87 16.56 -18.43
N LEU A 192 2.94 16.53 -17.46
CA LEU A 192 2.98 17.40 -16.28
C LEU A 192 4.16 17.04 -15.34
N LEU A 193 4.73 15.83 -15.44
CA LEU A 193 5.96 15.45 -14.71
C LEU A 193 7.13 16.39 -15.02
N LYS A 194 7.23 16.89 -16.26
CA LYS A 194 8.24 17.87 -16.69
C LYS A 194 7.96 19.28 -16.18
N LYS A 195 6.82 19.52 -15.56
CA LYS A 195 6.32 20.83 -15.15
C LYS A 195 5.96 20.92 -13.67
N GLY A 196 6.44 19.96 -12.86
CA GLY A 196 6.30 20.00 -11.43
C GLY A 196 5.35 18.98 -10.80
N LEU A 197 4.71 18.11 -11.59
CA LEU A 197 4.01 16.94 -11.00
C LEU A 197 5.03 16.02 -10.35
N CYS A 198 4.78 15.66 -9.13
CA CYS A 198 5.62 14.75 -8.34
C CYS A 198 4.77 13.85 -7.46
N VAL A 199 5.40 12.87 -6.84
CA VAL A 199 4.79 12.01 -5.83
C VAL A 199 5.40 12.31 -4.48
N ASP A 200 4.57 12.61 -3.50
CA ASP A 200 4.99 12.79 -2.11
C ASP A 200 4.67 11.54 -1.29
N THR A 201 5.60 11.12 -0.46
CA THR A 201 5.40 10.12 0.60
C THR A 201 5.48 10.84 1.93
N HIS A 202 4.39 10.83 2.70
CA HIS A 202 4.27 11.54 3.97
C HIS A 202 3.92 10.55 5.08
N PHE A 203 4.62 10.62 6.20
CA PHE A 203 4.53 9.68 7.31
C PHE A 203 3.85 10.33 8.52
N PRO A 204 2.69 9.83 8.97
CA PRO A 204 2.02 10.33 10.17
C PRO A 204 2.67 9.79 11.45
N TYR A 205 2.30 10.36 12.59
CA TYR A 205 2.35 9.67 13.86
C TYR A 205 1.13 8.73 13.97
N ALA A 206 1.26 7.66 14.75
CA ALA A 206 0.19 6.67 14.91
C ALA A 206 -0.99 7.24 15.72
N SER A 207 -2.22 6.94 15.29
CA SER A 207 -3.44 7.30 15.98
C SER A 207 -4.38 6.11 16.10
N CYS A 208 -5.10 6.02 17.23
CA CYS A 208 -6.18 5.07 17.41
C CYS A 208 -7.49 5.49 16.74
N ASP A 209 -7.52 6.68 16.12
CA ASP A 209 -8.66 7.16 15.35
C ASP A 209 -8.85 6.33 14.07
N ILE A 210 -10.03 6.47 13.45
CA ILE A 210 -10.41 5.70 12.26
C ILE A 210 -9.42 5.88 11.09
N THR A 211 -8.74 7.02 11.00
CA THR A 211 -7.73 7.30 9.98
C THR A 211 -6.40 6.59 10.23
N GLY A 212 -6.16 6.11 11.47
CA GLY A 212 -4.87 5.56 11.88
C GLY A 212 -3.72 6.56 11.86
N SER A 213 -4.01 7.86 11.74
CA SER A 213 -3.03 8.91 11.43
C SER A 213 -3.23 10.14 12.30
N ASP A 214 -2.14 10.66 12.85
CA ASP A 214 -2.06 11.99 13.43
C ASP A 214 -1.01 12.78 12.63
N TRP A 215 -1.46 13.84 11.97
CA TRP A 215 -0.64 14.69 11.11
C TRP A 215 -0.13 15.95 11.83
N LEU A 216 -0.47 16.10 13.12
CA LEU A 216 -0.03 17.22 13.92
C LEU A 216 1.44 17.05 14.30
N ASP A 217 2.18 18.13 14.32
CA ASP A 217 3.60 18.17 14.67
C ASP A 217 3.89 18.18 16.19
N ASP A 218 2.88 17.93 17.01
CA ASP A 218 2.99 17.93 18.48
C ASP A 218 3.55 16.62 19.05
N LYS A 219 3.57 15.56 18.24
CA LYS A 219 4.14 14.25 18.61
C LYS A 219 5.55 14.09 18.09
N VAL A 220 6.39 13.45 18.91
CA VAL A 220 7.77 13.20 18.55
C VAL A 220 7.89 11.84 17.88
N HIS A 221 8.23 11.83 16.58
CA HIS A 221 8.60 10.63 15.84
C HIS A 221 9.76 10.96 14.90
N TYR A 222 10.49 9.93 14.48
CA TYR A 222 11.76 10.10 13.77
C TYR A 222 11.75 9.38 12.44
N ASP A 223 12.47 9.95 11.48
CA ASP A 223 12.79 9.36 10.21
C ASP A 223 14.26 9.58 9.86
N LYS A 224 14.90 8.54 9.34
CA LYS A 224 16.30 8.57 8.91
C LYS A 224 16.43 7.93 7.54
N VAL A 225 16.91 8.72 6.57
CA VAL A 225 17.13 8.27 5.20
C VAL A 225 18.54 7.72 5.04
N THR A 226 18.67 6.59 4.37
CA THR A 226 19.94 6.00 3.92
C THR A 226 19.80 5.62 2.45
N VAL A 227 20.81 5.88 1.65
CA VAL A 227 20.87 5.38 0.27
C VAL A 227 21.62 4.06 0.28
N ILE A 228 20.99 3.01 -0.23
CA ILE A 228 21.58 1.68 -0.35
C ILE A 228 22.00 1.50 -1.81
N ASN A 229 23.29 1.28 -2.06
CA ASN A 229 23.77 0.90 -3.37
C ASN A 229 23.63 -0.62 -3.53
N TYR A 230 23.26 -1.09 -4.72
CA TYR A 230 23.02 -2.51 -4.99
C TYR A 230 24.19 -3.42 -4.57
N ASN A 231 25.44 -3.00 -4.79
CA ASN A 231 26.63 -3.78 -4.42
C ASN A 231 26.81 -3.97 -2.91
N GLU A 232 26.21 -3.11 -2.07
CA GLU A 232 26.18 -3.27 -0.63
C GLU A 232 25.14 -4.30 -0.18
N LEU A 233 24.04 -4.44 -0.94
CA LEU A 233 22.98 -5.41 -0.69
C LEU A 233 23.40 -6.86 -0.85
N VAL A 234 24.21 -7.15 -1.88
CA VAL A 234 24.74 -8.51 -2.15
C VAL A 234 25.68 -8.96 -1.05
N ASN A 235 26.44 -8.05 -0.43
CA ASN A 235 27.35 -8.36 0.66
C ASN A 235 26.65 -8.59 2.00
N ILE A 236 25.48 -7.95 2.24
CA ILE A 236 24.71 -8.12 3.47
C ILE A 236 24.00 -9.50 3.52
N SER A 237 23.62 -10.06 2.39
CA SER A 237 23.00 -11.39 2.32
C SER A 237 23.97 -12.54 2.59
N SER A 238 25.27 -12.30 2.54
CA SER A 238 26.33 -13.29 2.77
C SER A 238 26.99 -13.21 4.15
N GLU A 239 26.79 -12.14 4.91
CA GLU A 239 27.35 -11.96 6.25
C GLU A 239 26.23 -11.81 7.30
N LYS A 240 26.30 -12.66 8.34
CA LYS A 240 25.47 -12.55 9.53
C LYS A 240 25.55 -11.14 10.11
N TYR A 241 24.38 -10.56 10.34
CA TYR A 241 24.13 -9.29 11.01
C TYR A 241 25.17 -8.94 12.08
N ASN A 242 26.04 -7.97 11.79
CA ASN A 242 26.80 -7.23 12.77
C ASN A 242 26.43 -5.75 12.67
N SER A 243 25.73 -5.27 13.68
CA SER A 243 25.01 -3.99 13.75
C SER A 243 25.85 -2.71 13.81
N GLU A 244 27.15 -2.74 13.60
CA GLU A 244 28.02 -1.59 13.96
C GLU A 244 28.76 -0.89 12.81
N THR A 245 28.63 -1.27 11.55
CA THR A 245 29.50 -0.71 10.49
C THR A 245 28.80 0.07 9.38
N CYS A 246 27.58 0.54 9.54
CA CYS A 246 26.99 1.45 8.56
C CYS A 246 27.33 2.91 8.90
N LYS A 247 28.37 3.47 8.30
CA LYS A 247 28.67 4.91 8.37
C LYS A 247 27.59 5.68 7.62
N ILE A 248 26.80 6.42 8.35
CA ILE A 248 25.61 7.12 7.89
C ILE A 248 26.02 8.52 7.44
N SER A 249 25.72 8.85 6.18
CA SER A 249 25.76 10.22 5.67
C SER A 249 24.41 10.87 5.89
N ASP A 250 24.33 11.93 6.67
CA ASP A 250 23.13 12.73 6.92
C ASP A 250 22.71 13.61 5.73
N LYS A 251 23.43 13.51 4.61
CA LYS A 251 23.13 14.23 3.36
C LYS A 251 22.79 13.22 2.28
N ILE A 252 21.64 13.40 1.61
CA ILE A 252 21.37 12.71 0.36
C ILE A 252 22.48 13.14 -0.61
N PRO A 253 23.33 12.23 -1.10
CA PRO A 253 24.43 12.63 -1.98
C PRO A 253 23.90 13.28 -3.24
N ALA A 254 24.32 14.50 -3.52
CA ALA A 254 23.93 15.26 -4.73
C ALA A 254 24.66 14.78 -5.99
N ASP A 255 25.56 13.80 -5.87
CA ASP A 255 26.47 13.40 -6.95
C ASP A 255 26.10 12.02 -7.54
N GLY A 256 26.03 11.97 -8.85
CA GLY A 256 25.91 10.72 -9.61
C GLY A 256 25.57 10.92 -11.08
N SER A 257 26.36 10.29 -11.93
CA SER A 257 26.02 10.10 -13.35
C SER A 257 24.62 9.46 -13.51
N ALA A 258 23.95 9.70 -14.63
CA ALA A 258 22.60 9.20 -14.90
C ALA A 258 22.43 7.68 -14.71
N GLU A 259 23.50 6.91 -14.94
CA GLU A 259 23.51 5.45 -14.73
C GLU A 259 23.41 5.03 -13.27
N ILE A 260 23.98 5.81 -12.35
CA ILE A 260 23.92 5.52 -10.90
C ILE A 260 22.56 5.91 -10.31
N LYS A 261 21.88 6.90 -10.88
CA LYS A 261 20.58 7.41 -10.39
C LYS A 261 19.47 6.37 -10.41
N ASN A 262 19.45 5.48 -11.40
CA ASN A 262 18.37 4.50 -11.60
C ASN A 262 18.52 3.22 -10.75
N LYS A 263 19.64 3.05 -10.03
CA LYS A 263 19.97 1.84 -9.26
C LYS A 263 19.91 2.04 -7.74
N LYS A 264 19.52 3.22 -7.28
CA LYS A 264 19.48 3.55 -5.85
C LYS A 264 18.18 3.06 -5.22
N ILE A 265 18.30 2.41 -4.07
CA ILE A 265 17.19 2.16 -3.16
C ILE A 265 17.37 3.11 -1.97
N TYR A 266 16.33 3.87 -1.66
CA TYR A 266 16.30 4.71 -0.47
C TYR A 266 15.66 3.92 0.65
N LYS A 267 16.35 3.78 1.77
CA LYS A 267 15.80 3.20 3.01
C LYS A 267 15.49 4.34 3.97
N ILE A 268 14.26 4.44 4.41
CA ILE A 268 13.80 5.38 5.44
C ILE A 268 13.44 4.56 6.67
N LYS A 269 14.28 4.65 7.71
CA LYS A 269 13.96 4.07 9.02
C LYS A 269 12.99 4.98 9.73
N ARG A 270 11.91 4.42 10.23
CA ARG A 270 10.86 5.11 10.98
C ARG A 270 10.85 4.62 12.42
N GLN A 271 10.69 5.56 13.34
CA GLN A 271 10.48 5.27 14.75
C GLN A 271 9.30 6.10 15.26
N ILE A 272 8.30 5.43 15.83
CA ILE A 272 7.15 6.00 16.51
C ILE A 272 7.11 5.37 17.89
N ASP A 273 7.58 6.07 18.92
CA ASP A 273 7.78 5.54 20.27
C ASP A 273 8.60 4.21 20.25
N ASP A 274 7.99 3.10 20.69
CA ASP A 274 8.61 1.77 20.70
C ASP A 274 8.41 1.00 19.37
N THR A 275 7.72 1.58 18.40
CA THR A 275 7.45 0.94 17.10
C THR A 275 8.49 1.37 16.07
N HIS A 276 9.15 0.39 15.43
CA HIS A 276 10.18 0.64 14.41
C HIS A 276 9.84 -0.08 13.12
N TYR A 277 9.93 0.61 12.00
CA TYR A 277 9.78 0.01 10.68
C TYR A 277 10.65 0.70 9.64
N SER A 278 10.90 0.01 8.55
CA SER A 278 11.64 0.54 7.41
C SER A 278 10.75 0.70 6.19
N VAL A 279 10.97 1.77 5.45
CA VAL A 279 10.37 2.03 4.15
C VAL A 279 11.45 2.01 3.08
N TYR A 280 11.27 1.20 2.06
CA TYR A 280 12.18 1.09 0.93
C TYR A 280 11.54 1.73 -0.30
N ILE A 281 12.25 2.67 -0.91
CA ILE A 281 11.78 3.38 -2.09
C ILE A 281 12.74 3.12 -3.25
N LYS A 282 12.23 2.54 -4.34
CA LYS A 282 12.95 2.39 -5.61
C LYS A 282 12.22 3.18 -6.69
N THR A 283 12.92 4.07 -7.38
CA THR A 283 12.33 4.99 -8.35
C THR A 283 13.34 5.38 -9.44
N ASN A 284 12.85 5.75 -10.62
CA ASN A 284 13.64 6.44 -11.65
C ASN A 284 13.62 7.97 -11.48
N GLY A 285 12.96 8.47 -10.43
CA GLY A 285 12.99 9.87 -9.99
C GLY A 285 14.11 10.15 -8.99
N GLN A 286 14.10 11.36 -8.43
CA GLN A 286 14.98 11.78 -7.35
C GLN A 286 14.16 12.00 -6.09
N LEU A 287 14.61 11.39 -4.97
CA LEU A 287 14.03 11.60 -3.65
C LEU A 287 14.69 12.82 -3.00
N GLU A 288 13.88 13.73 -2.49
CA GLU A 288 14.30 14.86 -1.67
C GLU A 288 13.42 14.97 -0.43
N LYS A 289 13.95 15.56 0.63
CA LYS A 289 13.15 15.88 1.83
C LYS A 289 12.40 17.18 1.55
N ALA A 290 11.08 17.10 1.43
CA ALA A 290 10.22 18.25 1.13
C ALA A 290 9.82 19.02 2.41
N ASP A 291 9.57 18.27 3.51
CA ASP A 291 9.19 18.82 4.81
C ASP A 291 9.47 17.79 5.91
N LYS A 292 9.13 18.11 7.16
CA LYS A 292 9.16 17.18 8.28
C LYS A 292 8.31 15.95 7.94
N HIS A 293 8.93 14.77 7.99
CA HIS A 293 8.32 13.47 7.65
C HIS A 293 7.72 13.34 6.24
N ARG A 294 7.97 14.32 5.33
CA ARG A 294 7.49 14.34 3.94
C ARG A 294 8.66 14.31 2.97
N TYR A 295 8.61 13.33 2.07
CA TYR A 295 9.62 13.12 1.02
C TYR A 295 8.95 13.20 -0.34
N ARG A 296 9.59 13.91 -1.26
CA ARG A 296 9.13 14.14 -2.61
C ARG A 296 9.97 13.37 -3.60
N ILE A 297 9.30 12.76 -4.56
CA ILE A 297 9.92 12.11 -5.70
C ILE A 297 9.63 12.93 -6.95
N ASN A 298 10.68 13.58 -7.46
CA ASN A 298 10.64 14.40 -8.65
C ASN A 298 11.18 13.63 -9.86
N LYS A 299 10.59 13.84 -11.04
CA LYS A 299 11.17 13.35 -12.29
C LYS A 299 12.18 14.37 -12.82
N ALA A 300 13.46 13.96 -12.92
CA ALA A 300 14.56 14.89 -13.21
C ALA A 300 14.97 14.93 -14.70
N ASP A 301 14.48 13.98 -15.50
CA ASP A 301 14.81 13.85 -16.91
C ASP A 301 13.65 14.22 -17.84
N SER A 302 13.89 14.16 -19.15
CA SER A 302 12.91 14.52 -20.18
C SER A 302 11.83 13.47 -20.43
N ASP A 303 11.88 12.34 -19.71
CA ASP A 303 10.89 11.27 -19.83
C ASP A 303 9.58 11.67 -19.12
N ASN A 304 8.45 11.23 -19.63
CA ASN A 304 7.12 11.51 -19.10
C ASN A 304 6.56 10.33 -18.26
N VAL A 305 7.41 9.39 -17.85
CA VAL A 305 7.03 8.23 -17.02
C VAL A 305 7.86 8.18 -15.74
N LEU A 306 7.16 8.18 -14.60
CA LEU A 306 7.73 7.95 -13.28
C LEU A 306 7.34 6.56 -12.78
N TYR A 307 8.32 5.75 -12.41
CA TYR A 307 8.13 4.49 -11.69
C TYR A 307 8.49 4.70 -10.21
N LEU A 308 7.66 4.16 -9.34
CA LEU A 308 7.83 4.23 -7.89
C LEU A 308 7.39 2.90 -7.27
N CYS A 309 8.28 2.24 -6.55
CA CYS A 309 7.99 1.07 -5.72
C CYS A 309 8.27 1.42 -4.26
N VAL A 310 7.28 1.23 -3.39
CA VAL A 310 7.36 1.55 -1.96
C VAL A 310 7.05 0.29 -1.17
N GLY A 311 8.03 -0.24 -0.45
CA GLY A 311 7.89 -1.41 0.39
C GLY A 311 8.03 -1.07 1.86
N PHE A 312 7.33 -1.80 2.72
CA PHE A 312 7.29 -1.60 4.17
C PHE A 312 7.72 -2.87 4.89
N GLU A 313 8.53 -2.73 5.93
CA GLU A 313 9.10 -3.85 6.66
C GLU A 313 9.13 -3.55 8.15
N ASP A 314 8.59 -4.47 8.95
CA ASP A 314 8.70 -4.45 10.41
C ASP A 314 10.15 -4.74 10.84
N GLU A 315 10.79 -3.85 11.60
CA GLU A 315 12.17 -4.05 12.10
C GLU A 315 12.21 -4.82 13.42
N ASP A 316 11.16 -4.83 14.22
CA ASP A 316 11.15 -5.32 15.60
C ASP A 316 10.32 -6.60 15.80
N GLY A 317 9.51 -6.99 14.82
CA GLY A 317 8.49 -8.01 14.98
C GLY A 317 8.93 -9.43 14.64
N ILE A 318 8.13 -10.38 15.11
CA ILE A 318 8.19 -11.81 14.72
C ILE A 318 8.07 -11.96 13.20
N TYR A 319 7.41 -11.03 12.54
CA TYR A 319 7.19 -11.00 11.10
C TYR A 319 8.45 -10.62 10.30
N ALA A 320 9.39 -9.87 10.90
CA ALA A 320 10.66 -9.52 10.27
C ALA A 320 11.44 -10.77 9.81
N SER A 321 11.39 -11.85 10.58
CA SER A 321 12.10 -13.11 10.25
C SER A 321 11.38 -13.97 9.20
N ILE A 322 10.07 -13.80 9.03
CA ILE A 322 9.24 -14.61 8.14
C ILE A 322 9.11 -13.93 6.76
N TYR A 323 9.17 -12.60 6.74
CA TYR A 323 8.84 -11.77 5.57
C TYR A 323 10.00 -10.87 5.10
N ASN A 324 11.23 -11.16 5.50
CA ASN A 324 12.44 -10.39 5.17
C ASN A 324 12.78 -10.39 3.66
N ASN A 325 11.79 -10.11 2.81
CA ASN A 325 11.95 -10.15 1.38
C ASN A 325 11.56 -8.85 0.66
N VAL A 326 11.18 -7.77 1.36
CA VAL A 326 10.91 -6.48 0.69
C VAL A 326 12.17 -6.02 -0.03
N GLN A 327 13.29 -6.06 0.66
CA GLN A 327 14.59 -5.69 0.10
C GLN A 327 15.01 -6.63 -1.03
N SER A 328 14.87 -7.95 -0.87
CA SER A 328 15.23 -8.93 -1.90
C SER A 328 14.23 -8.97 -3.06
N ASN A 329 12.94 -8.67 -2.83
CA ASN A 329 11.95 -8.60 -3.90
C ASN A 329 12.02 -7.28 -4.68
N MET A 330 12.57 -6.22 -4.10
CA MET A 330 12.95 -5.01 -4.84
C MET A 330 14.20 -5.22 -5.71
N CYS A 331 14.90 -6.35 -5.51
CA CYS A 331 16.01 -6.83 -6.32
C CYS A 331 15.55 -8.13 -7.01
N VAL A 332 15.01 -8.05 -8.19
CA VAL A 332 14.56 -9.22 -8.95
C VAL A 332 15.75 -10.11 -9.29
N ASP A 333 15.67 -11.38 -8.86
CA ASP A 333 16.51 -12.51 -9.28
C ASP A 333 18.02 -12.46 -8.93
N ASN A 334 18.37 -13.00 -7.76
CA ASN A 334 19.76 -13.25 -7.32
C ASN A 334 20.57 -14.21 -8.23
N ASN A 335 19.96 -14.78 -9.30
CA ASN A 335 20.58 -15.80 -10.16
C ASN A 335 20.95 -15.31 -11.55
N LYS A 336 20.69 -14.04 -11.91
CA LYS A 336 21.11 -13.50 -13.20
C LYS A 336 22.36 -12.64 -13.06
N ALA A 337 23.39 -12.97 -13.84
CA ALA A 337 24.64 -12.21 -13.95
C ALA A 337 24.48 -10.74 -14.42
N ASN A 338 23.23 -10.26 -14.59
CA ASN A 338 22.83 -8.93 -15.02
C ASN A 338 22.08 -8.13 -13.94
N ALA A 339 22.05 -8.58 -12.66
CA ALA A 339 21.40 -7.89 -11.56
C ALA A 339 21.88 -6.42 -11.37
N ASP A 340 23.07 -6.09 -11.86
CA ASP A 340 23.65 -4.75 -11.86
C ASP A 340 22.89 -3.72 -12.70
N ASN A 341 21.95 -4.14 -13.57
CA ASN A 341 21.27 -3.27 -14.55
C ASN A 341 19.77 -3.05 -14.26
N GLU A 342 19.25 -3.62 -13.19
CA GLU A 342 17.81 -3.58 -12.93
C GLU A 342 17.32 -2.19 -12.49
N CYS A 343 16.42 -1.60 -13.28
CA CYS A 343 15.85 -0.30 -13.02
C CYS A 343 14.50 -0.38 -12.26
N ALA A 344 13.95 0.76 -11.84
CA ALA A 344 12.64 0.81 -11.18
C ALA A 344 11.50 0.30 -12.08
N ALA A 345 11.61 0.42 -13.40
CA ALA A 345 10.66 -0.11 -14.37
C ALA A 345 10.62 -1.65 -14.35
N ASP A 346 11.80 -2.30 -14.24
CA ASP A 346 11.89 -3.76 -14.18
C ASP A 346 11.26 -4.28 -12.88
N THR A 347 11.51 -3.57 -11.75
CA THR A 347 10.88 -3.92 -10.46
C THR A 347 9.36 -3.76 -10.52
N PHE A 348 8.85 -2.67 -11.10
CA PHE A 348 7.40 -2.47 -11.31
C PHE A 348 6.82 -3.61 -12.17
N ALA A 349 7.48 -3.97 -13.27
CA ALA A 349 7.05 -5.06 -14.14
C ALA A 349 7.00 -6.41 -13.43
N ALA A 350 8.00 -6.70 -12.58
CA ALA A 350 8.05 -7.93 -11.80
C ALA A 350 6.93 -7.99 -10.75
N ILE A 351 6.67 -6.89 -10.03
CA ILE A 351 5.55 -6.79 -9.08
C ILE A 351 4.21 -7.00 -9.79
N LYS A 352 4.02 -6.36 -10.95
CA LYS A 352 2.82 -6.51 -11.77
C LYS A 352 2.61 -7.95 -12.24
N GLU A 353 3.67 -8.64 -12.66
CA GLU A 353 3.63 -10.05 -13.05
C GLU A 353 3.33 -10.98 -11.85
N ASN A 354 3.90 -10.70 -10.68
CA ASN A 354 3.57 -11.44 -9.45
C ASN A 354 2.08 -11.31 -9.10
N ALA A 355 1.54 -10.10 -9.13
CA ALA A 355 0.12 -9.83 -8.88
C ALA A 355 -0.78 -10.54 -9.91
N TYR A 356 -0.44 -10.40 -11.21
CA TYR A 356 -1.14 -11.08 -12.30
C TYR A 356 -1.17 -12.60 -12.08
N THR A 357 -0.03 -13.21 -11.82
CA THR A 357 0.08 -14.66 -11.60
C THR A 357 -0.75 -15.11 -10.41
N PHE A 358 -0.73 -14.36 -9.31
CA PHE A 358 -1.52 -14.67 -8.11
C PHE A 358 -3.02 -14.61 -8.41
N TRP A 359 -3.52 -13.48 -8.90
CA TRP A 359 -4.97 -13.29 -9.14
C TRP A 359 -5.49 -14.19 -10.24
N HIS A 360 -4.70 -14.39 -11.30
CA HIS A 360 -5.05 -15.32 -12.38
C HIS A 360 -5.22 -16.76 -11.84
N ASN A 361 -4.28 -17.24 -11.02
CA ASN A 361 -4.36 -18.55 -10.40
C ASN A 361 -5.53 -18.64 -9.41
N TYR A 362 -5.76 -17.61 -8.61
CA TYR A 362 -6.87 -17.54 -7.68
C TYR A 362 -8.21 -17.75 -8.40
N TRP A 363 -8.48 -16.96 -9.45
CA TRP A 363 -9.73 -17.05 -10.20
C TRP A 363 -9.84 -18.30 -11.07
N SER A 364 -8.73 -18.81 -11.59
CA SER A 364 -8.71 -20.02 -12.42
C SER A 364 -8.91 -21.29 -11.62
N SER A 365 -8.38 -21.37 -10.40
CA SER A 365 -8.42 -22.55 -9.52
C SER A 365 -9.51 -22.47 -8.45
N GLY A 366 -9.96 -21.29 -8.10
CA GLY A 366 -10.97 -21.04 -7.08
C GLY A 366 -12.32 -21.66 -7.41
N LYS A 367 -13.09 -21.99 -6.36
CA LYS A 367 -14.48 -22.43 -6.50
C LYS A 367 -15.40 -21.26 -6.21
N PHE A 368 -16.13 -20.79 -7.20
CA PHE A 368 -17.25 -19.88 -6.97
C PHE A 368 -18.52 -20.41 -7.63
N LEU A 369 -19.65 -20.09 -7.04
CA LEU A 369 -20.96 -20.50 -7.56
C LEU A 369 -21.35 -19.55 -8.68
N TYR A 370 -21.58 -20.08 -9.89
CA TYR A 370 -22.22 -19.34 -10.97
C TYR A 370 -23.74 -19.30 -10.74
N HIS A 371 -24.33 -18.13 -10.88
CA HIS A 371 -25.75 -17.91 -10.79
C HIS A 371 -26.24 -16.93 -11.88
N GLU A 372 -27.46 -17.14 -12.41
CA GLU A 372 -28.03 -16.28 -13.45
C GLU A 372 -28.36 -14.87 -12.97
N ASN A 373 -28.54 -14.67 -11.66
CA ASN A 373 -28.79 -13.36 -11.08
C ASN A 373 -27.47 -12.55 -11.02
N GLU A 374 -27.39 -11.55 -11.88
CA GLU A 374 -26.18 -10.71 -12.04
C GLU A 374 -25.78 -9.96 -10.74
N GLU A 375 -26.76 -9.44 -9.98
CA GLU A 375 -26.47 -8.72 -8.74
C GLU A 375 -25.95 -9.68 -7.66
N LEU A 376 -26.44 -10.90 -7.57
CA LEU A 376 -25.92 -11.90 -6.68
C LEU A 376 -24.50 -12.29 -7.08
N MET A 377 -24.24 -12.48 -8.36
CA MET A 377 -22.91 -12.77 -8.89
C MET A 377 -21.93 -11.64 -8.60
N ARG A 378 -22.34 -10.39 -8.83
CA ARG A 378 -21.54 -9.21 -8.51
C ARG A 378 -21.13 -9.21 -7.03
N ARG A 379 -22.06 -9.44 -6.11
CA ARG A 379 -21.79 -9.49 -4.66
C ARG A 379 -20.85 -10.64 -4.30
N VAL A 380 -21.06 -11.82 -4.83
CA VAL A 380 -20.21 -12.99 -4.57
C VAL A 380 -18.79 -12.74 -5.03
N ILE A 381 -18.60 -12.22 -6.25
CA ILE A 381 -17.28 -11.97 -6.82
C ILE A 381 -16.57 -10.85 -6.04
N LEU A 382 -17.22 -9.72 -5.81
CA LEU A 382 -16.62 -8.61 -5.08
C LEU A 382 -16.30 -8.98 -3.62
N HIS A 383 -17.18 -9.77 -2.96
CA HIS A 383 -16.89 -10.23 -1.60
C HIS A 383 -15.70 -11.19 -1.53
N SER A 384 -15.49 -12.00 -2.56
CA SER A 384 -14.37 -12.95 -2.63
C SER A 384 -12.99 -12.28 -2.76
N ILE A 385 -12.93 -10.98 -3.05
CA ILE A 385 -11.67 -10.22 -3.10
C ILE A 385 -11.26 -9.76 -1.69
N PHE A 386 -12.22 -9.61 -0.77
CA PHE A 386 -12.00 -9.09 0.57
C PHE A 386 -11.82 -10.19 1.63
N LEU A 387 -11.83 -11.45 1.24
CA LEU A 387 -11.56 -12.63 2.07
C LEU A 387 -10.14 -13.16 1.84
#